data_10ffa6d02aa91576caa9f12e5e66f70b
#
_entry.id   10ffa6d02aa91576caa9f12e5e66f70b
#
_cell.length_a   1.000
_cell.length_b   1.000
_cell.length_c   1.000
_cell.angle_alpha   90.00
_cell.angle_beta   90.00
_cell.angle_gamma   90.00
#
_symmetry.space_group_name_H-M   'P 1'
#
loop_
_entity.id
_entity.type
_entity.pdbx_description
1 polymer ?
#
loop_
_entity_poly.entity_id
_entity_poly.type
_entity_poly.pdbx_seq_one_letter_code
_entity_poly.pdbx_strand_id
1 'polypeptide(L)'
;MHEQLTSGGLLTKVLSIQLVKTKHPEKLASAGINPLEKLLEAGSTKDGRAEISEKTGIEESLILQWVNLADLFRIKGIGEKYSDLLEAAGVDTVVELSKRVPESLYAKLLEVNGARKIAGRDPTLPEVRSWIEKAKKMPRIIQY
;
A
#
# COMPACT_ATOMS: atom_id res chain seq x y z
N MET A 1 -12.88 15.00 -15.35
CA MET A 1 -13.70 14.31 -14.34
C MET A 1 -12.81 13.54 -13.38
N HIS A 2 -13.08 13.66 -12.13
CA HIS A 2 -12.27 12.99 -11.12
C HIS A 2 -13.01 11.81 -10.54
N GLU A 3 -12.37 10.65 -10.57
CA GLU A 3 -12.86 9.53 -9.83
C GLU A 3 -12.58 9.73 -8.36
N GLN A 4 -13.56 9.42 -7.55
CA GLN A 4 -13.34 9.43 -6.13
C GLN A 4 -12.52 8.20 -5.74
N LEU A 5 -11.40 8.42 -5.08
CA LEU A 5 -10.54 7.33 -4.66
C LEU A 5 -11.07 6.71 -3.38
N THR A 6 -11.27 5.39 -3.41
CA THR A 6 -11.62 4.61 -2.25
C THR A 6 -10.42 3.76 -1.87
N SER A 7 -10.48 3.06 -0.72
CA SER A 7 -9.39 2.17 -0.31
C SER A 7 -9.02 1.19 -1.41
N GLY A 8 -10.00 0.49 -1.98
CA GLY A 8 -9.73 -0.46 -3.06
C GLY A 8 -9.26 0.21 -4.32
N GLY A 9 -9.58 1.49 -4.53
CA GLY A 9 -9.22 2.22 -5.72
C GLY A 9 -7.83 2.84 -5.68
N LEU A 10 -7.24 3.00 -4.49
CA LEU A 10 -5.94 3.66 -4.37
C LEU A 10 -4.84 2.93 -5.11
N LEU A 11 -4.66 1.64 -4.85
CA LEU A 11 -3.61 0.86 -5.52
C LEU A 11 -3.86 0.77 -7.02
N THR A 12 -5.10 0.59 -7.43
CA THR A 12 -5.47 0.56 -8.84
C THR A 12 -5.11 1.88 -9.52
N LYS A 13 -5.39 3.01 -8.84
CA LYS A 13 -5.07 4.32 -9.37
C LYS A 13 -3.57 4.54 -9.49
N VAL A 14 -2.82 4.10 -8.49
CA VAL A 14 -1.36 4.15 -8.51
C VAL A 14 -0.82 3.38 -9.70
N LEU A 15 -1.31 2.16 -9.90
CA LEU A 15 -0.89 1.34 -11.04
C LEU A 15 -1.21 2.05 -12.34
N SER A 16 -2.39 2.66 -12.47
CA SER A 16 -2.80 3.38 -13.67
C SER A 16 -1.84 4.53 -13.98
N ILE A 17 -1.41 5.27 -12.97
CA ILE A 17 -0.46 6.38 -13.15
C ILE A 17 0.87 5.86 -13.69
N GLN A 18 1.38 4.78 -13.12
CA GLN A 18 2.64 4.19 -13.58
C GLN A 18 2.50 3.62 -14.99
N LEU A 19 1.38 2.96 -15.26
CA LEU A 19 1.15 2.34 -16.57
C LEU A 19 1.06 3.39 -17.68
N VAL A 20 0.41 4.52 -17.41
CA VAL A 20 0.33 5.61 -18.38
C VAL A 20 1.72 6.11 -18.77
N LYS A 21 2.62 6.20 -17.80
CA LYS A 21 3.99 6.66 -18.06
C LYS A 21 4.83 5.65 -18.83
N THR A 22 4.57 4.37 -18.63
CA THR A 22 5.38 3.32 -19.27
C THR A 22 4.92 2.98 -20.67
N LYS A 23 3.67 3.23 -21.00
CA LYS A 23 3.04 2.91 -22.29
C LYS A 23 2.92 1.41 -22.60
N HIS A 24 3.69 0.57 -21.94
CA HIS A 24 3.71 -0.87 -22.20
C HIS A 24 3.72 -1.66 -20.90
N PRO A 25 2.63 -1.61 -20.13
CA PRO A 25 2.59 -2.26 -18.84
C PRO A 25 2.80 -3.77 -18.90
N GLU A 26 2.26 -4.41 -19.91
CA GLU A 26 2.42 -5.86 -20.05
C GLU A 26 3.87 -6.25 -20.31
N LYS A 27 4.61 -5.41 -21.00
CA LYS A 27 6.04 -5.66 -21.25
C LYS A 27 6.85 -5.50 -19.97
N LEU A 28 6.48 -4.55 -19.13
CA LEU A 28 7.13 -4.37 -17.84
C LEU A 28 6.90 -5.58 -16.95
N ALA A 29 5.67 -6.07 -16.90
CA ALA A 29 5.35 -7.25 -16.11
C ALA A 29 6.14 -8.46 -16.62
N SER A 30 6.23 -8.63 -17.93
CA SER A 30 6.99 -9.72 -18.55
C SER A 30 8.48 -9.63 -18.22
N ALA A 31 9.00 -8.42 -18.08
CA ALA A 31 10.40 -8.19 -17.74
C ALA A 31 10.65 -8.25 -16.22
N GLY A 32 9.61 -8.51 -15.42
CA GLY A 32 9.75 -8.58 -13.99
C GLY A 32 9.74 -7.22 -13.28
N ILE A 33 9.35 -6.17 -13.97
CA ILE A 33 9.28 -4.83 -13.40
C ILE A 33 7.89 -4.60 -12.82
N ASN A 34 7.84 -4.42 -11.51
CA ASN A 34 6.58 -4.20 -10.79
C ASN A 34 6.29 -2.70 -10.70
N PRO A 35 5.13 -2.22 -11.19
CA PRO A 35 4.77 -0.81 -11.08
C PRO A 35 4.75 -0.28 -9.65
N LEU A 36 4.35 -1.11 -8.68
CA LEU A 36 4.35 -0.70 -7.27
C LEU A 36 5.77 -0.48 -6.76
N GLU A 37 6.71 -1.33 -7.15
CA GLU A 37 8.12 -1.14 -6.78
C GLU A 37 8.68 0.13 -7.40
N LYS A 38 8.31 0.42 -8.64
CA LYS A 38 8.71 1.66 -9.29
C LYS A 38 8.18 2.88 -8.56
N LEU A 39 6.92 2.83 -8.14
CA LEU A 39 6.34 3.92 -7.37
C LEU A 39 7.04 4.09 -6.03
N LEU A 40 7.30 2.99 -5.34
CA LEU A 40 7.98 3.03 -4.05
C LEU A 40 9.37 3.64 -4.21
N GLU A 41 10.11 3.22 -5.22
CA GLU A 41 11.43 3.75 -5.50
C GLU A 41 11.38 5.25 -5.80
N ALA A 42 10.51 5.67 -6.70
CA ALA A 42 10.39 7.08 -7.10
C ALA A 42 9.85 7.96 -5.98
N GLY A 43 8.97 7.44 -5.15
CA GLY A 43 8.30 8.18 -4.08
C GLY A 43 8.91 7.98 -2.71
N SER A 44 10.06 7.32 -2.60
CA SER A 44 10.69 7.05 -1.31
C SER A 44 11.23 8.31 -0.63
N THR A 45 11.51 9.35 -1.40
CA THR A 45 12.00 10.62 -0.88
C THR A 45 10.95 11.71 -1.03
N LYS A 46 11.08 12.76 -0.22
CA LYS A 46 10.20 13.91 -0.31
C LYS A 46 10.32 14.59 -1.67
N ASP A 47 11.54 14.75 -2.18
CA ASP A 47 11.78 15.35 -3.49
C ASP A 47 11.15 14.51 -4.61
N GLY A 48 11.25 13.20 -4.53
CA GLY A 48 10.63 12.31 -5.51
C GLY A 48 9.11 12.46 -5.54
N ARG A 49 8.50 12.56 -4.37
CA ARG A 49 7.05 12.75 -4.28
C ARG A 49 6.61 14.10 -4.83
N ALA A 50 7.41 15.14 -4.57
CA ALA A 50 7.12 16.47 -5.13
C ALA A 50 7.18 16.45 -6.64
N GLU A 51 8.15 15.75 -7.22
CA GLU A 51 8.27 15.60 -8.66
C GLU A 51 7.07 14.86 -9.26
N ILE A 52 6.64 13.78 -8.61
CA ILE A 52 5.46 13.06 -9.07
C ILE A 52 4.23 13.94 -9.02
N SER A 53 4.08 14.72 -7.93
CA SER A 53 2.96 15.64 -7.77
C SER A 53 2.95 16.68 -8.90
N GLU A 54 4.09 17.23 -9.23
CA GLU A 54 4.23 18.23 -10.27
C GLU A 54 3.82 17.67 -11.64
N LYS A 55 4.26 16.45 -11.94
CA LYS A 55 3.98 15.81 -13.22
C LYS A 55 2.54 15.32 -13.37
N THR A 56 1.89 14.98 -12.28
CA THR A 56 0.56 14.35 -12.33
C THR A 56 -0.56 15.27 -11.88
N GLY A 57 -0.26 16.34 -11.17
CA GLY A 57 -1.28 17.19 -10.55
C GLY A 57 -1.91 16.58 -9.31
N ILE A 58 -1.37 15.48 -8.79
CA ILE A 58 -1.89 14.81 -7.61
C ILE A 58 -1.19 15.37 -6.38
N GLU A 59 -1.94 15.59 -5.30
CA GLU A 59 -1.38 16.13 -4.07
C GLU A 59 -0.32 15.20 -3.48
N GLU A 60 0.73 15.79 -2.94
CA GLU A 60 1.84 15.03 -2.35
C GLU A 60 1.38 14.13 -1.20
N SER A 61 0.42 14.59 -0.41
CA SER A 61 -0.10 13.80 0.71
C SER A 61 -0.75 12.50 0.23
N LEU A 62 -1.45 12.57 -0.90
CA LEU A 62 -2.07 11.38 -1.47
C LEU A 62 -1.01 10.45 -2.07
N ILE A 63 -0.01 11.03 -2.71
CA ILE A 63 1.11 10.25 -3.25
C ILE A 63 1.84 9.53 -2.11
N LEU A 64 2.08 10.21 -0.99
CA LEU A 64 2.70 9.58 0.17
C LEU A 64 1.86 8.41 0.69
N GLN A 65 0.54 8.59 0.74
CA GLN A 65 -0.36 7.52 1.15
C GLN A 65 -0.21 6.30 0.24
N TRP A 66 -0.16 6.51 -1.06
CA TRP A 66 0.02 5.42 -2.02
C TRP A 66 1.38 4.75 -1.90
N VAL A 67 2.42 5.54 -1.65
CA VAL A 67 3.77 5.00 -1.44
C VAL A 67 3.81 4.14 -0.18
N ASN A 68 3.14 4.58 0.87
CA ASN A 68 3.02 3.78 2.10
C ASN A 68 2.29 2.46 1.85
N LEU A 69 1.22 2.49 1.07
CA LEU A 69 0.48 1.27 0.72
C LEU A 69 1.34 0.33 -0.14
N ALA A 70 2.11 0.88 -1.06
CA ALA A 70 3.03 0.10 -1.88
C ALA A 70 4.10 -0.58 -0.99
N ASP A 71 4.54 0.10 0.04
CA ASP A 71 5.51 -0.46 0.98
C ASP A 71 4.89 -1.62 1.78
N LEU A 72 3.66 -1.45 2.27
CA LEU A 72 2.93 -2.54 2.92
C LEU A 72 2.75 -3.74 2.00
N PHE A 73 2.49 -3.48 0.74
CA PHE A 73 2.27 -4.52 -0.27
C PHE A 73 3.51 -5.42 -0.46
N ARG A 74 4.69 -4.94 -0.10
CA ARG A 74 5.92 -5.73 -0.18
C ARG A 74 5.97 -6.86 0.85
N ILE A 75 5.18 -6.77 1.91
CA ILE A 75 5.14 -7.82 2.92
C ILE A 75 4.41 -9.01 2.33
N LYS A 76 5.09 -10.16 2.27
CA LYS A 76 4.50 -11.37 1.71
C LYS A 76 3.25 -11.75 2.50
N GLY A 77 2.16 -11.98 1.78
CA GLY A 77 0.87 -12.30 2.38
C GLY A 77 -0.07 -11.10 2.47
N ILE A 78 0.44 -9.87 2.31
CA ILE A 78 -0.39 -8.68 2.24
C ILE A 78 -0.56 -8.33 0.78
N GLY A 79 -1.74 -8.63 0.23
CA GLY A 79 -2.11 -8.21 -1.11
C GLY A 79 -2.89 -6.90 -1.07
N GLU A 80 -3.46 -6.54 -2.20
CA GLU A 80 -4.22 -5.30 -2.35
C GLU A 80 -5.34 -5.19 -1.31
N LYS A 81 -6.14 -6.24 -1.16
CA LYS A 81 -7.29 -6.20 -0.25
C LYS A 81 -6.89 -6.11 1.21
N TYR A 82 -5.84 -6.81 1.60
CA TYR A 82 -5.36 -6.73 2.97
C TYR A 82 -4.66 -5.40 3.25
N SER A 83 -4.00 -4.80 2.25
CA SER A 83 -3.48 -3.44 2.40
C SER A 83 -4.60 -2.45 2.66
N ASP A 84 -5.69 -2.56 1.89
CA ASP A 84 -6.86 -1.72 2.06
C ASP A 84 -7.51 -1.93 3.42
N LEU A 85 -7.59 -3.19 3.86
CA LEU A 85 -8.17 -3.51 5.16
C LEU A 85 -7.33 -2.94 6.31
N LEU A 86 -6.00 -3.07 6.21
CA LEU A 86 -5.10 -2.50 7.20
C LEU A 86 -5.25 -0.98 7.28
N GLU A 87 -5.31 -0.32 6.12
CA GLU A 87 -5.52 1.12 6.07
C GLU A 87 -6.82 1.52 6.76
N ALA A 88 -7.90 0.79 6.47
CA ALA A 88 -9.20 1.06 7.09
C ALA A 88 -9.18 0.84 8.61
N ALA A 89 -8.29 -0.03 9.09
CA ALA A 89 -8.11 -0.28 10.51
C ALA A 89 -7.10 0.68 11.17
N GLY A 90 -6.59 1.65 10.41
CA GLY A 90 -5.68 2.66 10.94
C GLY A 90 -4.21 2.35 10.77
N VAL A 91 -3.86 1.34 9.97
CA VAL A 91 -2.47 0.94 9.73
C VAL A 91 -2.15 1.16 8.26
N ASP A 92 -1.41 2.21 7.97
CA ASP A 92 -1.08 2.56 6.59
C ASP A 92 0.41 2.60 6.28
N THR A 93 1.26 2.26 7.26
CA THR A 93 2.71 2.22 7.05
C THR A 93 3.30 0.93 7.63
N VAL A 94 4.45 0.53 7.10
CA VAL A 94 5.20 -0.61 7.64
C VAL A 94 5.62 -0.34 9.09
N VAL A 95 6.04 0.88 9.39
CA VAL A 95 6.46 1.27 10.75
C VAL A 95 5.28 1.13 11.72
N GLU A 96 4.10 1.61 11.33
CA GLU A 96 2.90 1.49 12.16
C GLU A 96 2.55 0.03 12.40
N LEU A 97 2.60 -0.79 11.36
CA LEU A 97 2.32 -2.21 11.48
C LEU A 97 3.28 -2.88 12.46
N SER A 98 4.57 -2.53 12.39
CA SER A 98 5.60 -3.14 13.25
C SER A 98 5.35 -2.88 14.74
N LYS A 99 4.60 -1.84 15.05
CA LYS A 99 4.33 -1.44 16.44
C LYS A 99 3.04 -2.02 17.01
N ARG A 100 2.25 -2.71 16.19
CA ARG A 100 0.96 -3.21 16.63
C ARG A 100 1.08 -4.51 17.40
N VAL A 101 0.13 -4.71 18.32
CA VAL A 101 -0.01 -5.97 19.05
C VAL A 101 -0.86 -6.91 18.20
N PRO A 102 -0.37 -8.12 17.87
CA PRO A 102 -1.09 -9.00 16.94
C PRO A 102 -2.54 -9.27 17.29
N GLU A 103 -2.83 -9.58 18.55
CA GLU A 103 -4.20 -9.91 18.98
C GLU A 103 -5.14 -8.72 18.85
N SER A 104 -4.67 -7.52 19.22
CA SER A 104 -5.46 -6.31 19.13
C SER A 104 -5.72 -5.93 17.67
N LEU A 105 -4.71 -6.01 16.84
CA LEU A 105 -4.85 -5.71 15.42
C LEU A 105 -5.78 -6.72 14.76
N TYR A 106 -5.62 -8.00 15.05
CA TYR A 106 -6.48 -9.06 14.52
C TYR A 106 -7.95 -8.77 14.84
N ALA A 107 -8.26 -8.45 16.09
CA ALA A 107 -9.62 -8.13 16.49
C ALA A 107 -10.17 -6.92 15.72
N LYS A 108 -9.35 -5.89 15.53
CA LYS A 108 -9.75 -4.70 14.80
C LYS A 108 -10.00 -5.01 13.33
N LEU A 109 -9.16 -5.83 12.73
CA LEU A 109 -9.33 -6.23 11.32
C LEU A 109 -10.63 -7.01 11.11
N LEU A 110 -10.96 -7.93 12.03
CA LEU A 110 -12.22 -8.65 11.95
C LEU A 110 -13.41 -7.72 12.06
N GLU A 111 -13.36 -6.77 12.99
CA GLU A 111 -14.42 -5.78 13.18
C GLU A 111 -14.62 -4.94 11.91
N VAL A 112 -13.54 -4.40 11.37
CA VAL A 112 -13.61 -3.55 10.19
C VAL A 112 -14.08 -4.34 8.97
N ASN A 113 -13.55 -5.54 8.77
CA ASN A 113 -13.94 -6.35 7.61
C ASN A 113 -15.38 -6.83 7.73
N GLY A 114 -15.84 -7.12 8.93
CA GLY A 114 -17.23 -7.48 9.19
C GLY A 114 -18.19 -6.37 8.81
N ALA A 115 -17.81 -5.11 9.11
CA ALA A 115 -18.63 -3.94 8.83
C ALA A 115 -18.53 -3.48 7.38
N ARG A 116 -17.34 -3.50 6.79
CA ARG A 116 -17.07 -2.88 5.48
C ARG A 116 -16.83 -3.87 4.35
N LYS A 117 -16.57 -5.12 4.67
CA LYS A 117 -16.37 -6.20 3.68
C LYS A 117 -15.33 -5.84 2.61
N ILE A 118 -14.19 -5.35 3.06
CA ILE A 118 -13.11 -4.93 2.17
C ILE A 118 -12.42 -6.14 1.56
N ALA A 119 -12.11 -7.15 2.38
CA ALA A 119 -11.49 -8.39 1.93
C ALA A 119 -12.55 -9.50 1.89
N GLY A 120 -12.44 -10.37 0.90
CA GLY A 120 -13.38 -11.49 0.75
C GLY A 120 -13.21 -12.55 1.83
N ARG A 121 -12.05 -12.62 2.46
CA ARG A 121 -11.74 -13.56 3.54
C ARG A 121 -11.09 -12.79 4.67
N ASP A 122 -11.52 -13.06 5.90
CA ASP A 122 -10.86 -12.49 7.07
C ASP A 122 -9.43 -13.03 7.17
N PRO A 123 -8.47 -12.20 7.57
CA PRO A 123 -7.13 -12.72 7.88
C PRO A 123 -7.19 -13.58 9.14
N THR A 124 -6.24 -14.47 9.29
CA THR A 124 -6.11 -15.29 10.49
C THR A 124 -5.11 -14.64 11.44
N LEU A 125 -5.19 -14.99 12.72
CA LEU A 125 -4.23 -14.47 13.70
C LEU A 125 -2.78 -14.81 13.35
N PRO A 126 -2.46 -16.06 12.93
CA PRO A 126 -1.09 -16.35 12.49
C PRO A 126 -0.62 -15.49 11.32
N GLU A 127 -1.52 -15.17 10.37
CA GLU A 127 -1.19 -14.28 9.28
C GLU A 127 -0.83 -12.87 9.79
N VAL A 128 -1.68 -12.32 10.66
CA VAL A 128 -1.46 -11.00 11.23
C VAL A 128 -0.14 -10.96 12.00
N ARG A 129 0.12 -11.99 12.80
CA ARG A 129 1.36 -12.11 13.55
C ARG A 129 2.57 -12.14 12.61
N SER A 130 2.46 -12.89 11.52
CA SER A 130 3.52 -12.98 10.51
C SER A 130 3.79 -11.61 9.86
N TRP A 131 2.74 -10.87 9.52
CA TRP A 131 2.89 -9.55 8.92
C TRP A 131 3.66 -8.59 9.84
N ILE A 132 3.31 -8.60 11.12
CA ILE A 132 3.96 -7.73 12.10
C ILE A 132 5.44 -8.12 12.25
N GLU A 133 5.74 -9.41 12.32
CA GLU A 133 7.12 -9.87 12.43
C GLU A 133 7.95 -9.49 11.21
N LYS A 134 7.37 -9.61 10.02
CA LYS A 134 8.05 -9.20 8.80
C LYS A 134 8.26 -7.69 8.76
N ALA A 135 7.28 -6.92 9.21
CA ALA A 135 7.40 -5.47 9.27
C ALA A 135 8.54 -5.03 10.18
N LYS A 136 8.71 -5.72 11.31
CA LYS A 136 9.81 -5.42 12.25
C LYS A 136 11.19 -5.63 11.64
N LYS A 137 11.29 -6.52 10.67
CA LYS A 137 12.57 -6.86 10.03
C LYS A 137 12.85 -6.05 8.77
N MET A 138 11.88 -5.30 8.28
CA MET A 138 12.07 -4.55 7.04
C MET A 138 12.85 -3.27 7.30
N PRO A 139 13.87 -2.98 6.48
CA PRO A 139 14.56 -1.71 6.57
C PRO A 139 13.62 -0.58 6.16
N ARG A 140 13.82 0.57 6.77
CA ARG A 140 13.03 1.74 6.42
C ARG A 140 13.47 2.26 5.06
N ILE A 141 12.52 2.39 4.15
CA ILE A 141 12.79 2.86 2.78
C ILE A 141 12.27 4.29 2.59
N ILE A 142 11.09 4.57 3.14
CA ILE A 142 10.42 5.85 2.91
C ILE A 142 10.97 6.90 3.86
N GLN A 143 11.36 8.04 3.28
CA GLN A 143 11.83 9.21 4.02
C GLN A 143 10.72 10.27 3.99
N TYR A 144 10.43 10.81 5.16
CA TYR A 144 9.34 11.79 5.31
C TYR A 144 9.81 13.23 5.32
#